data_759bf9d1269f556b0ce26075df08ae82
#
_entry.id   759bf9d1269f556b0ce26075df08ae82
#
_cell.length_a   1.000
_cell.length_b   1.000
_cell.length_c   1.000
_cell.angle_alpha   90.00
_cell.angle_beta   90.00
_cell.angle_gamma   90.00
#
_symmetry.space_group_name_H-M   'P 1'
#
loop_
_entity.id
_entity.type
_entity.pdbx_description
1 polymer ?
#
loop_
_entity_poly.entity_id
_entity_poly.type
_entity_poly.pdbx_seq_one_letter_code
_entity_poly.pdbx_strand_id
1 'polypeptide(L)'
;MNEIGSAEELAERRHRLQGLMTADGLQACLITQNVGLYYWSGSMQTGYLFIPAQGEPTYYIRRSLSRAIRESAARTVPLGSFRSFGDALARDYPELFAEGRRPAVGADLDVLPAQTFLRLREAAPNVELLDGSAMMRRVRSVKSAGEIALIETAAQAAAAALELALGRIREGITELEVMTILESEMRRHGHIGLMRMRGYNQEIMTGMVAAGEAAAEPSYFDGPAGGRGLTPAAPQSASRRPIGAGEPILLDIGCCIDGYTIDQTRTAVIGDLDEELLRAYDVSVRILRHVESLLRPGASPESLYAEALRLADEAGLAAHFMGFGEDQVRFLGHGIGLEIDEWPVLARGFADPIEPGVVLAIEPKFTFPGRGVVGIENTYAITADGFRTLTASPERLYRLPIHP
;
A
#
# COMPACT_ATOMS: atom_id res chain seq x y z
N MET A 1 -4.94 -24.09 6.49
CA MET A 1 -4.98 -22.85 7.29
C MET A 1 -3.72 -22.12 6.92
N ASN A 2 -3.85 -20.89 6.44
CA ASN A 2 -2.69 -20.09 6.06
C ASN A 2 -1.84 -19.88 7.31
N GLU A 3 -0.53 -20.09 7.19
CA GLU A 3 0.46 -19.92 8.27
C GLU A 3 0.56 -18.45 8.75
N ILE A 4 -0.10 -17.53 8.06
CA ILE A 4 -0.12 -16.10 8.36
C ILE A 4 -0.88 -15.86 9.67
N GLY A 5 -0.20 -15.12 10.56
CA GLY A 5 -0.71 -14.90 11.91
C GLY A 5 -0.50 -16.11 12.81
N SER A 6 0.31 -17.09 12.39
CA SER A 6 0.77 -18.12 13.33
C SER A 6 1.51 -17.47 14.50
N ALA A 7 1.50 -18.12 15.64
CA ALA A 7 2.21 -17.60 16.82
C ALA A 7 3.71 -17.41 16.53
N GLU A 8 4.30 -18.29 15.73
CA GLU A 8 5.70 -18.26 15.32
C GLU A 8 6.00 -17.06 14.43
N GLU A 9 5.19 -16.82 13.41
CA GLU A 9 5.37 -15.66 12.51
C GLU A 9 5.21 -14.33 13.26
N LEU A 10 4.19 -14.21 14.10
CA LEU A 10 3.99 -13.03 14.94
C LEU A 10 5.14 -12.83 15.94
N ALA A 11 5.71 -13.90 16.47
CA ALA A 11 6.88 -13.83 17.34
C ALA A 11 8.12 -13.33 16.57
N GLU A 12 8.36 -13.81 15.35
CA GLU A 12 9.46 -13.34 14.51
C GLU A 12 9.35 -11.85 14.16
N ARG A 13 8.16 -11.40 13.76
CA ARG A 13 7.88 -9.96 13.52
C ARG A 13 8.22 -9.13 14.76
N ARG A 14 7.75 -9.55 15.94
CA ARG A 14 8.03 -8.85 17.20
C ARG A 14 9.52 -8.86 17.53
N HIS A 15 10.20 -9.98 17.32
CA HIS A 15 11.65 -10.08 17.57
C HIS A 15 12.46 -9.09 16.71
N ARG A 16 12.09 -8.94 15.43
CA ARG A 16 12.69 -7.94 14.54
C ARG A 16 12.47 -6.51 15.06
N LEU A 17 11.24 -6.19 15.51
CA LEU A 17 10.94 -4.88 16.11
C LEU A 17 11.75 -4.66 17.39
N GLN A 18 11.85 -5.65 18.27
CA GLN A 18 12.60 -5.60 19.52
C GLN A 18 14.10 -5.35 19.29
N GLY A 19 14.66 -5.94 18.24
CA GLY A 19 16.04 -5.67 17.82
C GLY A 19 16.26 -4.20 17.45
N LEU A 20 15.34 -3.62 16.66
CA LEU A 20 15.41 -2.19 16.28
C LEU A 20 15.18 -1.28 17.49
N MET A 21 14.21 -1.59 18.34
CA MET A 21 13.99 -0.82 19.59
C MET A 21 15.27 -0.73 20.43
N THR A 22 15.97 -1.85 20.57
CA THR A 22 17.22 -1.90 21.35
C THR A 22 18.30 -1.01 20.72
N ALA A 23 18.42 -1.03 19.39
CA ALA A 23 19.37 -0.18 18.67
C ALA A 23 19.07 1.32 18.80
N ASP A 24 17.80 1.69 18.82
CA ASP A 24 17.32 3.07 18.88
C ASP A 24 17.10 3.57 20.34
N GLY A 25 17.38 2.72 21.34
CA GLY A 25 17.26 3.06 22.77
C GLY A 25 15.84 3.16 23.28
N LEU A 26 14.86 2.60 22.56
CA LEU A 26 13.46 2.48 23.01
C LEU A 26 13.27 1.29 23.93
N GLN A 27 12.52 1.47 25.00
CA GLN A 27 12.20 0.40 25.95
C GLN A 27 10.93 -0.37 25.57
N ALA A 28 10.06 0.22 24.75
CA ALA A 28 8.83 -0.42 24.25
C ALA A 28 8.31 0.27 23.01
N CYS A 29 7.32 -0.36 22.36
CA CYS A 29 6.42 0.26 21.38
C CYS A 29 4.98 0.15 21.83
N LEU A 30 4.18 1.19 21.57
CA LEU A 30 2.74 1.24 21.76
C LEU A 30 2.04 1.34 20.40
N ILE A 31 1.38 0.27 20.00
CA ILE A 31 0.66 0.17 18.72
C ILE A 31 -0.79 0.57 18.93
N THR A 32 -1.28 1.47 18.11
CA THR A 32 -2.64 2.02 18.23
C THR A 32 -3.46 1.90 16.94
N GLN A 33 -2.80 1.89 15.78
CA GLN A 33 -3.45 1.78 14.47
C GLN A 33 -3.92 0.36 14.19
N ASN A 34 -5.12 0.22 13.60
CA ASN A 34 -5.73 -1.08 13.29
C ASN A 34 -4.83 -2.02 12.48
N VAL A 35 -4.14 -1.51 11.45
CA VAL A 35 -3.23 -2.31 10.63
C VAL A 35 -2.04 -2.80 11.46
N GLY A 36 -1.47 -1.92 12.30
CA GLY A 36 -0.41 -2.29 13.23
C GLY A 36 -0.90 -3.32 14.26
N LEU A 37 -2.07 -3.13 14.86
CA LEU A 37 -2.65 -4.11 15.80
C LEU A 37 -2.76 -5.48 15.15
N TYR A 38 -3.30 -5.56 13.91
CA TYR A 38 -3.37 -6.83 13.18
C TYR A 38 -1.99 -7.41 12.90
N TYR A 39 -1.07 -6.60 12.38
CA TYR A 39 0.28 -7.06 12.00
C TYR A 39 1.06 -7.67 13.16
N TRP A 40 0.97 -7.07 14.36
CA TRP A 40 1.75 -7.46 15.52
C TRP A 40 1.06 -8.48 16.43
N SER A 41 -0.28 -8.58 16.37
CA SER A 41 -1.04 -9.44 17.29
C SER A 41 -1.93 -10.48 16.61
N GLY A 42 -2.21 -10.35 15.31
CA GLY A 42 -3.20 -11.16 14.59
C GLY A 42 -4.64 -10.67 14.71
N SER A 43 -4.91 -9.60 15.48
CA SER A 43 -6.26 -9.08 15.73
C SER A 43 -6.29 -7.55 15.66
N MET A 44 -7.36 -6.96 15.09
CA MET A 44 -7.55 -5.51 15.06
C MET A 44 -8.72 -5.04 15.95
N GLN A 45 -8.94 -5.71 17.08
CA GLN A 45 -9.96 -5.25 18.02
C GLN A 45 -9.51 -3.96 18.71
N THR A 46 -10.45 -3.08 19.01
CA THR A 46 -10.14 -1.74 19.58
C THR A 46 -9.38 -1.86 20.89
N GLY A 47 -8.17 -1.36 20.94
CA GLY A 47 -7.28 -1.42 22.11
C GLY A 47 -5.90 -0.82 21.86
N TYR A 48 -4.97 -1.19 22.70
CA TYR A 48 -3.57 -0.75 22.69
C TYR A 48 -2.67 -1.98 22.86
N LEU A 49 -1.78 -2.22 21.91
CA LEU A 49 -0.80 -3.29 22.02
C LEU A 49 0.53 -2.71 22.49
N PHE A 50 0.98 -3.12 23.67
CA PHE A 50 2.27 -2.73 24.24
C PHE A 50 3.27 -3.85 23.99
N ILE A 51 4.35 -3.56 23.28
CA ILE A 51 5.43 -4.49 22.95
C ILE A 51 6.70 -3.99 23.66
N PRO A 52 7.16 -4.65 24.74
CA PRO A 52 8.41 -4.27 25.38
C PRO A 52 9.62 -4.66 24.51
N ALA A 53 10.74 -3.96 24.66
CA ALA A 53 11.99 -4.30 23.96
C ALA A 53 12.52 -5.70 24.39
N GLN A 54 12.16 -6.14 25.58
CA GLN A 54 12.43 -7.49 26.09
C GLN A 54 11.19 -8.05 26.79
N GLY A 55 10.82 -9.29 26.47
CA GLY A 55 9.66 -9.97 27.04
C GLY A 55 8.45 -9.99 26.11
N GLU A 56 7.31 -10.41 26.64
CA GLU A 56 6.10 -10.68 25.88
C GLU A 56 5.18 -9.46 25.79
N PRO A 57 4.49 -9.27 24.65
CA PRO A 57 3.55 -8.17 24.45
C PRO A 57 2.26 -8.38 25.24
N THR A 58 1.60 -7.27 25.62
CA THR A 58 0.25 -7.29 26.16
C THR A 58 -0.69 -6.43 25.34
N TYR A 59 -1.80 -7.01 24.95
CA TYR A 59 -2.87 -6.34 24.20
C TYR A 59 -4.00 -5.93 25.15
N TYR A 60 -4.10 -4.64 25.43
CA TYR A 60 -5.12 -4.03 26.30
C TYR A 60 -6.37 -3.71 25.47
N ILE A 61 -7.42 -4.50 25.64
CA ILE A 61 -8.62 -4.44 24.82
C ILE A 61 -9.68 -3.56 25.43
N ARG A 62 -10.17 -2.61 24.66
CA ARG A 62 -11.28 -1.75 25.03
C ARG A 62 -12.64 -2.36 24.71
N ARG A 63 -12.74 -3.11 23.60
CA ARG A 63 -13.97 -3.76 23.13
C ARG A 63 -13.68 -5.11 22.50
N SER A 64 -14.67 -6.02 22.59
CA SER A 64 -14.60 -7.35 21.97
C SER A 64 -13.48 -8.23 22.52
N LEU A 65 -13.27 -8.23 23.84
CA LEU A 65 -12.22 -9.00 24.52
C LEU A 65 -12.24 -10.49 24.13
N SER A 66 -13.42 -11.13 24.15
CA SER A 66 -13.55 -12.56 23.81
C SER A 66 -13.14 -12.87 22.38
N ARG A 67 -13.33 -11.94 21.46
CA ARG A 67 -12.87 -12.08 20.07
C ARG A 67 -11.38 -11.90 19.99
N ALA A 68 -10.82 -10.88 20.62
CA ALA A 68 -9.38 -10.65 20.66
C ALA A 68 -8.60 -11.84 21.24
N ILE A 69 -9.13 -12.46 22.32
CA ILE A 69 -8.51 -13.67 22.93
C ILE A 69 -8.44 -14.84 21.93
N ARG A 70 -9.43 -14.98 21.04
CA ARG A 70 -9.41 -16.07 20.03
C ARG A 70 -8.51 -15.78 18.83
N GLU A 71 -8.34 -14.49 18.50
CA GLU A 71 -7.60 -14.06 17.30
C GLU A 71 -6.13 -13.76 17.57
N SER A 72 -5.82 -13.22 18.75
CA SER A 72 -4.49 -12.69 19.06
C SER A 72 -3.56 -13.76 19.66
N ALA A 73 -2.32 -13.80 19.20
CA ALA A 73 -1.25 -14.57 19.83
C ALA A 73 -0.58 -13.82 21.01
N ALA A 74 -0.91 -12.55 21.26
CA ALA A 74 -0.41 -11.79 22.39
C ALA A 74 -1.25 -12.04 23.65
N ARG A 75 -0.65 -11.89 24.83
CA ARG A 75 -1.41 -11.83 26.10
C ARG A 75 -2.48 -10.75 25.99
N THR A 76 -3.75 -11.12 26.14
CA THR A 76 -4.90 -10.23 25.91
C THR A 76 -5.63 -9.99 27.21
N VAL A 77 -5.78 -8.73 27.60
CA VAL A 77 -6.40 -8.31 28.86
C VAL A 77 -7.40 -7.17 28.65
N PRO A 78 -8.40 -6.99 29.49
CA PRO A 78 -9.25 -5.81 29.42
C PRO A 78 -8.46 -4.54 29.75
N LEU A 79 -8.65 -3.46 28.96
CA LEU A 79 -8.02 -2.17 29.21
C LEU A 79 -8.40 -1.56 30.58
N GLY A 80 -9.60 -1.82 31.05
CA GLY A 80 -10.13 -1.17 32.25
C GLY A 80 -10.34 0.33 32.05
N SER A 81 -9.98 1.13 33.05
CA SER A 81 -10.04 2.59 32.95
C SER A 81 -8.88 3.14 32.12
N PHE A 82 -9.19 3.86 31.06
CA PHE A 82 -8.15 4.52 30.27
C PHE A 82 -7.32 5.53 31.08
N ARG A 83 -7.92 6.17 32.11
CA ARG A 83 -7.21 7.13 32.98
C ARG A 83 -6.10 6.48 33.81
N SER A 84 -6.21 5.18 34.06
CA SER A 84 -5.23 4.39 34.81
C SER A 84 -4.36 3.52 33.91
N PHE A 85 -4.22 3.88 32.63
CA PHE A 85 -3.46 3.06 31.69
C PHE A 85 -1.97 3.00 32.05
N GLY A 86 -1.39 4.12 32.48
CA GLY A 86 0.00 4.16 32.98
C GLY A 86 0.22 3.26 34.21
N ASP A 87 -0.76 3.16 35.11
CA ASP A 87 -0.69 2.25 36.28
C ASP A 87 -0.76 0.78 35.83
N ALA A 88 -1.58 0.51 34.81
CA ALA A 88 -1.68 -0.85 34.25
C ALA A 88 -0.35 -1.26 33.59
N LEU A 89 0.30 -0.38 32.85
CA LEU A 89 1.62 -0.63 32.27
C LEU A 89 2.68 -0.88 33.37
N ALA A 90 2.70 -0.03 34.40
CA ALA A 90 3.67 -0.19 35.51
C ALA A 90 3.45 -1.48 36.30
N ARG A 91 2.21 -1.91 36.48
CA ARG A 91 1.87 -3.19 37.12
C ARG A 91 2.32 -4.40 36.28
N ASP A 92 2.08 -4.33 34.95
CA ASP A 92 2.31 -5.47 34.06
C ASP A 92 3.78 -5.58 33.61
N TYR A 93 4.54 -4.47 33.70
CA TYR A 93 5.98 -4.36 33.34
C TYR A 93 6.79 -3.62 34.42
N PRO A 94 6.81 -4.12 35.69
CA PRO A 94 7.42 -3.40 36.81
C PRO A 94 8.89 -3.04 36.60
N GLU A 95 9.64 -3.85 35.84
CA GLU A 95 11.06 -3.63 35.54
C GLU A 95 11.31 -2.38 34.71
N LEU A 96 10.36 -1.99 33.84
CA LEU A 96 10.47 -0.78 33.01
C LEU A 96 10.23 0.49 33.84
N PHE A 97 9.46 0.38 34.92
CA PHE A 97 9.01 1.49 35.75
C PHE A 97 9.70 1.52 37.14
N ALA A 98 10.69 0.62 37.37
CA ALA A 98 11.40 0.57 38.62
C ALA A 98 12.10 1.91 38.94
N GLU A 99 12.18 2.26 40.24
CA GLU A 99 12.90 3.46 40.74
C GLU A 99 12.41 4.79 40.16
N GLY A 100 11.12 4.87 39.74
CA GLY A 100 10.54 6.08 39.15
C GLY A 100 11.00 6.34 37.71
N ARG A 101 11.56 5.35 37.04
CA ARG A 101 11.95 5.43 35.61
C ARG A 101 10.74 5.76 34.75
N ARG A 102 11.00 6.53 33.72
CA ARG A 102 10.04 6.90 32.68
C ARG A 102 10.52 6.32 31.36
N PRO A 103 10.04 5.10 30.95
CA PRO A 103 10.51 4.47 29.74
C PRO A 103 10.16 5.26 28.48
N ALA A 104 11.09 5.31 27.53
CA ALA A 104 10.88 5.82 26.18
C ALA A 104 10.10 4.77 25.37
N VAL A 105 8.92 5.14 24.91
CA VAL A 105 7.99 4.25 24.19
C VAL A 105 7.69 4.84 22.82
N GLY A 106 8.08 4.11 21.76
CA GLY A 106 7.77 4.47 20.39
C GLY A 106 6.28 4.24 20.09
N ALA A 107 5.61 5.21 19.49
CA ALA A 107 4.23 5.08 19.04
C ALA A 107 4.12 5.43 17.55
N ASP A 108 3.03 4.99 16.91
CA ASP A 108 2.71 5.26 15.50
C ASP A 108 2.19 6.71 15.31
N LEU A 109 3.06 7.70 15.62
CA LEU A 109 2.68 9.13 15.69
C LEU A 109 2.32 9.72 14.33
N ASP A 110 2.78 9.15 13.23
CA ASP A 110 2.43 9.57 11.86
C ASP A 110 0.94 9.34 11.51
N VAL A 111 0.25 8.51 12.29
CA VAL A 111 -1.19 8.21 12.10
C VAL A 111 -2.03 8.42 13.35
N LEU A 112 -1.41 8.62 14.50
CA LEU A 112 -2.12 8.81 15.75
C LEU A 112 -2.76 10.21 15.79
N PRO A 113 -4.11 10.34 15.94
CA PRO A 113 -4.73 11.65 16.08
C PRO A 113 -4.15 12.43 17.27
N ALA A 114 -3.86 13.72 17.08
CA ALA A 114 -3.28 14.58 18.12
C ALA A 114 -4.06 14.54 19.44
N GLN A 115 -5.39 14.52 19.39
CA GLN A 115 -6.22 14.40 20.59
C GLN A 115 -5.97 13.06 21.32
N THR A 116 -5.81 11.97 20.60
CA THR A 116 -5.52 10.66 21.20
C THR A 116 -4.11 10.67 21.83
N PHE A 117 -3.13 11.26 21.18
CA PHE A 117 -1.79 11.44 21.73
C PHE A 117 -1.80 12.24 23.03
N LEU A 118 -2.50 13.38 23.08
CA LEU A 118 -2.61 14.20 24.31
C LEU A 118 -3.25 13.42 25.45
N ARG A 119 -4.33 12.67 25.15
CA ARG A 119 -5.01 11.83 26.14
C ARG A 119 -4.15 10.66 26.63
N LEU A 120 -3.33 10.07 25.76
CA LEU A 120 -2.36 9.03 26.18
C LEU A 120 -1.32 9.59 27.12
N ARG A 121 -0.79 10.77 26.85
CA ARG A 121 0.16 11.47 27.75
C ARG A 121 -0.45 11.76 29.14
N GLU A 122 -1.73 12.11 29.19
CA GLU A 122 -2.45 12.32 30.45
C GLU A 122 -2.71 10.99 31.20
N ALA A 123 -3.03 9.92 30.46
CA ALA A 123 -3.37 8.62 31.03
C ALA A 123 -2.14 7.79 31.45
N ALA A 124 -0.98 8.09 30.87
CA ALA A 124 0.29 7.42 31.15
C ALA A 124 1.43 8.47 31.33
N PRO A 125 1.37 9.32 32.37
CA PRO A 125 2.36 10.37 32.60
C PRO A 125 3.75 9.81 32.95
N ASN A 126 3.80 8.56 33.37
CA ASN A 126 4.99 7.77 33.65
C ASN A 126 5.68 7.20 32.40
N VAL A 127 5.18 7.51 31.18
CA VAL A 127 5.76 7.10 29.90
C VAL A 127 6.24 8.31 29.12
N GLU A 128 7.36 8.21 28.44
CA GLU A 128 7.80 9.16 27.42
C GLU A 128 7.42 8.63 26.03
N LEU A 129 6.38 9.23 25.42
CA LEU A 129 5.95 8.84 24.07
C LEU A 129 6.81 9.54 23.02
N LEU A 130 7.48 8.77 22.20
CA LEU A 130 8.32 9.18 21.06
C LEU A 130 7.75 8.63 19.76
N ASP A 131 8.20 9.17 18.61
CA ASP A 131 7.81 8.63 17.31
C ASP A 131 8.57 7.34 17.01
N GLY A 132 7.82 6.25 16.87
CA GLY A 132 8.32 4.92 16.45
C GLY A 132 7.87 4.52 15.04
N SER A 133 7.22 5.41 14.31
CA SER A 133 6.57 5.12 13.03
C SER A 133 7.54 4.57 11.99
N ALA A 134 8.70 5.19 11.82
CA ALA A 134 9.71 4.77 10.85
C ALA A 134 10.21 3.33 11.11
N MET A 135 10.46 2.99 12.39
CA MET A 135 10.88 1.65 12.79
C MET A 135 9.81 0.61 12.46
N MET A 136 8.56 0.88 12.78
CA MET A 136 7.44 -0.02 12.49
C MET A 136 7.26 -0.24 10.99
N ARG A 137 7.35 0.82 10.18
CA ARG A 137 7.28 0.75 8.71
C ARG A 137 8.45 -0.05 8.13
N ARG A 138 9.67 0.10 8.68
CA ARG A 138 10.84 -0.67 8.24
C ARG A 138 10.68 -2.16 8.48
N VAL A 139 10.14 -2.61 9.61
CA VAL A 139 9.87 -4.03 9.85
C VAL A 139 8.85 -4.56 8.85
N ARG A 140 7.79 -3.80 8.57
CA ARG A 140 6.72 -4.17 7.64
C ARG A 140 7.16 -4.20 6.17
N SER A 141 8.22 -3.47 5.81
CA SER A 141 8.69 -3.42 4.42
C SER A 141 9.15 -4.79 3.89
N VAL A 142 9.70 -5.63 4.77
CA VAL A 142 10.16 -6.98 4.43
C VAL A 142 9.09 -8.00 4.78
N LYS A 143 8.49 -8.62 3.78
CA LYS A 143 7.37 -9.55 3.89
C LYS A 143 7.87 -10.98 4.11
N SER A 144 7.12 -11.76 4.89
CA SER A 144 7.30 -13.20 5.00
C SER A 144 6.83 -13.92 3.73
N ALA A 145 7.19 -15.19 3.59
CA ALA A 145 6.68 -16.03 2.51
C ALA A 145 5.14 -16.14 2.54
N GLY A 146 4.56 -16.19 3.73
CA GLY A 146 3.12 -16.21 3.91
C GLY A 146 2.45 -14.91 3.45
N GLU A 147 3.00 -13.74 3.81
CA GLU A 147 2.49 -12.44 3.37
C GLU A 147 2.54 -12.31 1.84
N ILE A 148 3.64 -12.75 1.21
CA ILE A 148 3.79 -12.77 -0.25
C ILE A 148 2.75 -13.70 -0.90
N ALA A 149 2.45 -14.86 -0.32
CA ALA A 149 1.44 -15.78 -0.84
C ALA A 149 0.01 -15.17 -0.84
N LEU A 150 -0.33 -14.33 0.15
CA LEU A 150 -1.61 -13.58 0.13
C LEU A 150 -1.63 -12.50 -0.95
N ILE A 151 -0.53 -11.80 -1.17
CA ILE A 151 -0.41 -10.84 -2.25
C ILE A 151 -0.56 -11.54 -3.61
N GLU A 152 0.00 -12.74 -3.78
CA GLU A 152 -0.20 -13.57 -4.99
C GLU A 152 -1.67 -13.98 -5.16
N THR A 153 -2.34 -14.34 -4.07
CA THR A 153 -3.78 -14.66 -4.11
C THR A 153 -4.59 -13.45 -4.55
N ALA A 154 -4.25 -12.26 -4.04
CA ALA A 154 -4.85 -10.99 -4.46
C ALA A 154 -4.57 -10.69 -5.94
N ALA A 155 -3.35 -11.00 -6.44
CA ALA A 155 -2.98 -10.83 -7.84
C ALA A 155 -3.82 -11.71 -8.78
N GLN A 156 -4.09 -12.95 -8.41
CA GLN A 156 -4.97 -13.84 -9.18
C GLN A 156 -6.42 -13.30 -9.24
N ALA A 157 -6.92 -12.78 -8.12
CA ALA A 157 -8.25 -12.17 -8.07
C ALA A 157 -8.34 -10.91 -8.95
N ALA A 158 -7.32 -10.04 -8.91
CA ALA A 158 -7.24 -8.85 -9.76
C ALA A 158 -7.14 -9.22 -11.25
N ALA A 159 -6.35 -10.26 -11.60
CA ALA A 159 -6.21 -10.72 -12.98
C ALA A 159 -7.53 -11.29 -13.53
N ALA A 160 -8.25 -12.08 -12.75
CA ALA A 160 -9.56 -12.61 -13.14
C ALA A 160 -10.59 -11.48 -13.36
N ALA A 161 -10.58 -10.48 -12.49
CA ALA A 161 -11.47 -9.31 -12.62
C ALA A 161 -11.12 -8.49 -13.87
N LEU A 162 -9.83 -8.26 -14.13
CA LEU A 162 -9.37 -7.56 -15.33
C LEU A 162 -9.79 -8.28 -16.60
N GLU A 163 -9.60 -9.60 -16.69
CA GLU A 163 -9.99 -10.41 -17.85
C GLU A 163 -11.50 -10.31 -18.11
N LEU A 164 -12.32 -10.42 -17.06
CA LEU A 164 -13.77 -10.26 -17.17
C LEU A 164 -14.16 -8.87 -17.67
N ALA A 165 -13.55 -7.81 -17.11
CA ALA A 165 -13.83 -6.43 -17.49
C ALA A 165 -13.45 -6.16 -18.96
N LEU A 166 -12.25 -6.58 -19.39
CA LEU A 166 -11.79 -6.45 -20.78
C LEU A 166 -12.77 -7.11 -21.78
N GLY A 167 -13.36 -8.26 -21.43
CA GLY A 167 -14.38 -8.93 -22.23
C GLY A 167 -15.73 -8.21 -22.26
N ARG A 168 -15.93 -7.17 -21.47
CA ARG A 168 -17.18 -6.38 -21.38
C ARG A 168 -17.04 -4.94 -21.87
N ILE A 169 -15.82 -4.43 -21.98
CA ILE A 169 -15.57 -3.09 -22.48
C ILE A 169 -15.96 -3.02 -23.97
N ARG A 170 -16.81 -2.04 -24.27
CA ARG A 170 -17.25 -1.66 -25.62
C ARG A 170 -17.51 -0.16 -25.67
N GLU A 171 -17.58 0.41 -26.84
CA GLU A 171 -17.93 1.82 -27.00
C GLU A 171 -19.27 2.14 -26.32
N GLY A 172 -19.30 3.24 -25.58
CA GLY A 172 -20.48 3.70 -24.84
C GLY A 172 -20.68 3.10 -23.44
N ILE A 173 -19.93 2.05 -23.04
CA ILE A 173 -19.91 1.62 -21.64
C ILE A 173 -19.30 2.75 -20.78
N THR A 174 -19.83 3.00 -19.60
CA THR A 174 -19.28 4.02 -18.71
C THR A 174 -18.09 3.49 -17.89
N GLU A 175 -17.18 4.39 -17.50
CA GLU A 175 -16.08 4.07 -16.60
C GLU A 175 -16.59 3.41 -15.31
N LEU A 176 -17.70 3.91 -14.75
CA LEU A 176 -18.34 3.38 -13.56
C LEU A 176 -18.85 1.93 -13.73
N GLU A 177 -19.42 1.61 -14.92
CA GLU A 177 -19.84 0.23 -15.21
C GLU A 177 -18.64 -0.71 -15.28
N VAL A 178 -17.53 -0.29 -15.89
CA VAL A 178 -16.28 -1.06 -15.91
C VAL A 178 -15.74 -1.29 -14.49
N MET A 179 -15.69 -0.24 -13.66
CA MET A 179 -15.28 -0.35 -12.26
C MET A 179 -16.20 -1.32 -11.50
N THR A 180 -17.51 -1.23 -11.70
CA THR A 180 -18.48 -2.13 -11.05
C THR A 180 -18.24 -3.60 -11.41
N ILE A 181 -17.87 -3.88 -12.66
CA ILE A 181 -17.52 -5.25 -13.11
C ILE A 181 -16.29 -5.74 -12.37
N LEU A 182 -15.23 -4.92 -12.32
CA LEU A 182 -13.98 -5.23 -11.62
C LEU A 182 -14.23 -5.51 -10.13
N GLU A 183 -14.89 -4.60 -9.44
CA GLU A 183 -15.19 -4.73 -8.00
C GLU A 183 -16.04 -5.96 -7.70
N SER A 184 -17.08 -6.20 -8.49
CA SER A 184 -17.95 -7.37 -8.32
C SER A 184 -17.19 -8.68 -8.46
N GLU A 185 -16.28 -8.78 -9.44
CA GLU A 185 -15.51 -10.00 -9.64
C GLU A 185 -14.44 -10.18 -8.55
N MET A 186 -13.71 -9.13 -8.18
CA MET A 186 -12.77 -9.20 -7.07
C MET A 186 -13.46 -9.62 -5.77
N ARG A 187 -14.69 -9.14 -5.51
CA ARG A 187 -15.49 -9.57 -4.34
C ARG A 187 -15.82 -11.03 -4.35
N ARG A 188 -16.10 -11.62 -5.50
CA ARG A 188 -16.35 -13.07 -5.63
C ARG A 188 -15.10 -13.89 -5.27
N HIS A 189 -13.92 -13.33 -5.48
CA HIS A 189 -12.63 -13.92 -5.12
C HIS A 189 -12.18 -13.62 -3.68
N GLY A 190 -12.97 -12.92 -2.87
CA GLY A 190 -12.68 -12.66 -1.47
C GLY A 190 -12.08 -11.29 -1.16
N HIS A 191 -12.03 -10.36 -2.13
CA HIS A 191 -11.63 -8.97 -1.87
C HIS A 191 -12.44 -8.38 -0.70
N ILE A 192 -11.76 -7.81 0.29
CA ILE A 192 -12.42 -7.29 1.51
C ILE A 192 -13.24 -6.01 1.27
N GLY A 193 -13.10 -5.38 0.09
CA GLY A 193 -13.89 -4.24 -0.37
C GLY A 193 -13.32 -2.88 -0.05
N LEU A 194 -12.08 -2.84 0.36
CA LEU A 194 -11.31 -1.62 0.53
C LEU A 194 -9.83 -1.97 0.48
N MET A 195 -9.01 -0.99 0.14
CA MET A 195 -7.58 -1.01 0.37
C MET A 195 -7.26 0.05 1.42
N ARG A 196 -6.26 -0.22 2.26
CA ARG A 196 -5.91 0.71 3.34
C ARG A 196 -4.80 1.64 2.88
N MET A 197 -4.93 2.88 3.31
CA MET A 197 -3.90 3.90 3.15
C MET A 197 -3.43 4.38 4.52
N ARG A 198 -2.17 4.75 4.61
CA ARG A 198 -1.61 5.29 5.84
C ARG A 198 -1.74 6.80 5.93
N GLY A 199 -1.72 7.49 4.81
CA GLY A 199 -1.75 8.95 4.75
C GLY A 199 -3.03 9.56 5.32
N TYR A 200 -2.90 10.72 5.98
CA TYR A 200 -4.06 11.47 6.43
C TYR A 200 -4.92 11.95 5.25
N ASN A 201 -6.24 11.80 5.34
CA ASN A 201 -7.20 12.13 4.28
C ASN A 201 -7.01 11.37 2.96
N GLN A 202 -6.27 10.28 2.94
CA GLN A 202 -6.16 9.42 1.77
C GLN A 202 -7.20 8.30 1.83
N GLU A 203 -7.95 8.15 0.74
CA GLU A 203 -8.99 7.13 0.61
C GLU A 203 -8.85 6.44 -0.74
N ILE A 204 -8.86 5.11 -0.73
CA ILE A 204 -8.90 4.31 -1.96
C ILE A 204 -9.78 3.08 -1.74
N MET A 205 -10.63 2.78 -2.72
CA MET A 205 -11.48 1.58 -2.67
C MET A 205 -10.85 0.44 -3.46
N THR A 206 -10.67 0.63 -4.77
CA THR A 206 -10.24 -0.45 -5.67
C THR A 206 -9.15 0.01 -6.63
N GLY A 207 -8.91 1.34 -6.74
CA GLY A 207 -7.98 1.95 -7.66
C GLY A 207 -8.66 2.90 -8.63
N MET A 208 -8.10 3.06 -9.84
CA MET A 208 -8.58 4.00 -10.83
C MET A 208 -8.95 3.30 -12.14
N VAL A 209 -10.16 3.53 -12.61
CA VAL A 209 -10.60 3.22 -13.96
C VAL A 209 -11.06 4.49 -14.62
N ALA A 210 -10.35 4.96 -15.63
CA ALA A 210 -10.73 6.16 -16.37
C ALA A 210 -10.25 6.08 -17.82
N ALA A 211 -10.91 6.81 -18.72
CA ALA A 211 -10.61 6.78 -20.14
C ALA A 211 -10.46 8.18 -20.72
N GLY A 212 -9.63 8.31 -21.75
CA GLY A 212 -9.42 9.55 -22.46
C GLY A 212 -9.08 10.69 -21.53
N GLU A 213 -9.63 11.89 -21.83
CA GLU A 213 -9.35 13.10 -21.07
C GLU A 213 -9.63 12.99 -19.57
N ALA A 214 -10.64 12.19 -19.16
CA ALA A 214 -11.01 12.04 -17.76
C ALA A 214 -9.90 11.36 -16.93
N ALA A 215 -9.13 10.45 -17.53
CA ALA A 215 -7.98 9.82 -16.85
C ALA A 215 -6.86 10.82 -16.52
N ALA A 216 -6.72 11.87 -17.34
CA ALA A 216 -5.69 12.89 -17.19
C ALA A 216 -6.12 14.07 -16.28
N GLU A 217 -7.34 14.07 -15.74
CA GLU A 217 -7.76 15.07 -14.77
C GLU A 217 -7.03 14.82 -13.44
N PRO A 218 -6.31 15.83 -12.90
CA PRO A 218 -5.63 15.68 -11.62
C PRO A 218 -6.63 15.62 -10.47
N SER A 219 -6.25 14.96 -9.38
CA SER A 219 -7.07 14.91 -8.16
C SER A 219 -6.21 15.19 -6.93
N TYR A 220 -6.82 15.20 -5.74
CA TYR A 220 -6.09 15.34 -4.47
C TYR A 220 -5.22 14.12 -4.12
N PHE A 221 -5.41 13.03 -4.83
CA PHE A 221 -4.69 11.77 -4.59
C PHE A 221 -3.24 11.88 -5.11
N ASP A 222 -2.29 11.45 -4.30
CA ASP A 222 -0.86 11.46 -4.62
C ASP A 222 -0.52 10.26 -5.53
N GLY A 223 -0.89 10.36 -6.79
CA GLY A 223 -0.70 9.32 -7.80
C GLY A 223 -0.49 9.91 -9.19
N PRO A 224 0.10 9.13 -10.14
CA PRO A 224 0.43 9.62 -11.49
C PRO A 224 -0.79 9.85 -12.38
N ALA A 225 -1.98 9.47 -11.92
CA ALA A 225 -3.25 9.62 -12.61
C ALA A 225 -4.38 9.85 -11.59
N GLY A 226 -5.29 10.78 -11.87
CA GLY A 226 -6.34 11.15 -10.93
C GLY A 226 -7.70 10.56 -11.28
N GLY A 227 -8.21 10.88 -12.45
CA GLY A 227 -9.56 10.57 -12.88
C GLY A 227 -10.59 11.61 -12.46
N ARG A 228 -11.65 11.74 -13.24
CA ARG A 228 -12.71 12.72 -13.02
C ARG A 228 -13.52 12.47 -11.75
N GLY A 229 -13.70 11.21 -11.38
CA GLY A 229 -14.55 10.81 -10.27
C GLY A 229 -16.06 11.03 -10.50
N LEU A 230 -16.85 10.67 -9.51
CA LEU A 230 -18.32 10.75 -9.61
C LEU A 230 -18.88 12.12 -9.27
N THR A 231 -18.25 12.80 -8.34
CA THR A 231 -18.71 14.13 -7.84
C THR A 231 -17.53 14.86 -7.19
N PRO A 232 -17.65 16.15 -6.87
CA PRO A 232 -16.64 16.86 -6.08
C PRO A 232 -16.37 16.26 -4.69
N ALA A 233 -17.25 15.40 -4.17
CA ALA A 233 -17.04 14.66 -2.92
C ALA A 233 -16.29 13.33 -3.12
N ALA A 234 -16.16 12.86 -4.37
CA ALA A 234 -15.39 11.69 -4.79
C ALA A 234 -14.67 12.02 -6.11
N PRO A 235 -13.65 12.92 -6.06
CA PRO A 235 -13.04 13.53 -7.24
C PRO A 235 -11.85 12.71 -7.77
N GLN A 236 -11.99 11.40 -7.80
CA GLN A 236 -10.95 10.49 -8.31
C GLN A 236 -11.57 9.25 -8.93
N SER A 237 -10.81 8.55 -9.78
CA SER A 237 -11.21 7.31 -10.41
C SER A 237 -12.39 7.46 -11.37
N ALA A 238 -13.20 6.42 -11.50
CA ALA A 238 -14.28 6.29 -12.47
C ALA A 238 -15.36 7.36 -12.36
N SER A 239 -15.79 7.84 -13.50
CA SER A 239 -16.93 8.75 -13.66
C SER A 239 -18.09 8.07 -14.40
N ARG A 240 -19.17 8.82 -14.66
CA ARG A 240 -20.27 8.36 -15.54
C ARG A 240 -20.02 8.66 -17.02
N ARG A 241 -18.80 9.03 -17.38
CA ARG A 241 -18.43 9.29 -18.77
C ARG A 241 -18.46 7.98 -19.56
N PRO A 242 -19.08 7.96 -20.76
CA PRO A 242 -18.97 6.83 -21.67
C PRO A 242 -17.57 6.77 -22.28
N ILE A 243 -17.05 5.55 -22.42
CA ILE A 243 -15.78 5.27 -23.08
C ILE A 243 -15.98 5.29 -24.58
N GLY A 244 -15.10 6.00 -25.30
CA GLY A 244 -15.07 6.11 -26.76
C GLY A 244 -14.03 5.18 -27.41
N ALA A 245 -14.14 5.03 -28.73
CA ALA A 245 -13.09 4.38 -29.52
C ALA A 245 -11.86 5.28 -29.67
N GLY A 246 -10.67 4.67 -29.75
CA GLY A 246 -9.40 5.35 -30.00
C GLY A 246 -8.79 6.05 -28.79
N GLU A 247 -9.45 6.10 -27.65
CA GLU A 247 -8.91 6.70 -26.43
C GLU A 247 -8.28 5.65 -25.50
N PRO A 248 -7.22 6.00 -24.74
CA PRO A 248 -6.64 5.09 -23.77
C PRO A 248 -7.61 4.88 -22.59
N ILE A 249 -7.72 3.63 -22.15
CA ILE A 249 -8.47 3.22 -20.97
C ILE A 249 -7.45 2.74 -19.96
N LEU A 250 -7.28 3.48 -18.88
CA LEU A 250 -6.41 3.10 -17.77
C LEU A 250 -7.19 2.23 -16.80
N LEU A 251 -6.69 1.03 -16.56
CA LEU A 251 -7.21 0.04 -15.63
C LEU A 251 -6.14 -0.15 -14.54
N ASP A 252 -6.13 0.76 -13.59
CA ASP A 252 -5.22 0.83 -12.46
C ASP A 252 -5.97 0.33 -11.22
N ILE A 253 -5.70 -0.93 -10.86
CA ILE A 253 -6.57 -1.66 -9.94
C ILE A 253 -5.78 -2.42 -8.89
N GLY A 254 -6.23 -2.28 -7.65
CA GLY A 254 -5.75 -3.07 -6.54
C GLY A 254 -6.80 -4.03 -6.00
N CYS A 255 -6.35 -5.13 -5.42
CA CYS A 255 -7.19 -6.11 -4.75
C CYS A 255 -6.60 -6.47 -3.39
N CYS A 256 -7.44 -6.60 -2.37
CA CYS A 256 -7.02 -6.89 -1.00
C CYS A 256 -7.65 -8.19 -0.51
N ILE A 257 -6.82 -9.21 -0.24
CA ILE A 257 -7.23 -10.51 0.31
C ILE A 257 -6.61 -10.67 1.71
N ASP A 258 -7.42 -10.98 2.69
CA ASP A 258 -7.01 -11.14 4.10
C ASP A 258 -6.13 -9.98 4.63
N GLY A 259 -6.37 -8.78 4.09
CA GLY A 259 -5.66 -7.56 4.46
C GLY A 259 -4.47 -7.21 3.58
N TYR A 260 -3.93 -8.14 2.77
CA TYR A 260 -2.79 -7.90 1.89
C TYR A 260 -3.23 -7.50 0.49
N THR A 261 -2.55 -6.50 -0.06
CA THR A 261 -2.94 -5.81 -1.28
C THR A 261 -1.97 -6.09 -2.40
N ILE A 262 -2.49 -6.27 -3.62
CA ILE A 262 -1.78 -6.20 -4.89
C ILE A 262 -2.14 -4.90 -5.60
N ASP A 263 -1.24 -4.36 -6.40
CA ASP A 263 -1.49 -3.26 -7.32
C ASP A 263 -1.00 -3.59 -8.73
N GLN A 264 -1.75 -3.14 -9.72
CA GLN A 264 -1.40 -3.31 -11.13
C GLN A 264 -2.10 -2.32 -12.04
N THR A 265 -1.41 -1.84 -13.06
CA THR A 265 -2.01 -1.05 -14.14
C THR A 265 -1.89 -1.75 -15.47
N ARG A 266 -2.97 -1.71 -16.26
CA ARG A 266 -2.99 -2.06 -17.67
C ARG A 266 -3.66 -0.96 -18.49
N THR A 267 -3.16 -0.73 -19.69
CA THR A 267 -3.78 0.15 -20.68
C THR A 267 -4.55 -0.66 -21.69
N ALA A 268 -5.81 -0.27 -21.96
CA ALA A 268 -6.63 -0.81 -23.04
C ALA A 268 -7.06 0.30 -24.00
N VAL A 269 -7.55 -0.09 -25.18
CA VAL A 269 -8.12 0.82 -26.18
C VAL A 269 -9.13 0.05 -27.02
N ILE A 270 -10.25 0.70 -27.37
CA ILE A 270 -11.18 0.17 -28.38
C ILE A 270 -10.65 0.62 -29.76
N GLY A 271 -10.19 -0.32 -30.57
CA GLY A 271 -9.44 -0.02 -31.80
C GLY A 271 -7.95 0.25 -31.54
N ASP A 272 -7.42 1.36 -32.01
CA ASP A 272 -6.01 1.70 -31.91
C ASP A 272 -5.80 3.05 -31.23
N LEU A 273 -4.71 3.19 -30.48
CA LEU A 273 -4.21 4.48 -29.97
C LEU A 273 -3.59 5.31 -31.10
N ASP A 274 -3.61 6.61 -30.95
CA ASP A 274 -2.77 7.46 -31.80
C ASP A 274 -1.28 7.21 -31.55
N GLU A 275 -0.47 7.62 -32.54
CA GLU A 275 0.98 7.29 -32.56
C GLU A 275 1.76 7.84 -31.36
N GLU A 276 1.37 9.01 -30.84
CA GLU A 276 2.09 9.62 -29.71
C GLU A 276 1.79 8.89 -28.40
N LEU A 277 0.52 8.54 -28.14
CA LEU A 277 0.12 7.77 -26.97
C LEU A 277 0.69 6.34 -27.03
N LEU A 278 0.70 5.71 -28.22
CA LEU A 278 1.31 4.40 -28.42
C LEU A 278 2.81 4.46 -28.11
N ARG A 279 3.52 5.46 -28.64
CA ARG A 279 4.95 5.67 -28.34
C ARG A 279 5.19 5.88 -26.85
N ALA A 280 4.35 6.66 -26.16
CA ALA A 280 4.48 6.87 -24.73
C ALA A 280 4.25 5.57 -23.92
N TYR A 281 3.26 4.76 -24.32
CA TYR A 281 3.06 3.42 -23.76
C TYR A 281 4.30 2.54 -23.93
N ASP A 282 4.89 2.49 -25.12
CA ASP A 282 6.10 1.72 -25.39
C ASP A 282 7.29 2.21 -24.55
N VAL A 283 7.38 3.52 -24.29
CA VAL A 283 8.38 4.10 -23.39
C VAL A 283 8.14 3.65 -21.94
N SER A 284 6.88 3.61 -21.48
CA SER A 284 6.58 3.11 -20.12
C SER A 284 7.01 1.65 -19.95
N VAL A 285 6.73 0.80 -20.93
CA VAL A 285 7.18 -0.60 -20.92
C VAL A 285 8.72 -0.68 -20.93
N ARG A 286 9.40 0.14 -21.75
CA ARG A 286 10.87 0.18 -21.78
C ARG A 286 11.46 0.61 -20.41
N ILE A 287 10.86 1.61 -19.75
CA ILE A 287 11.30 2.03 -18.42
C ILE A 287 11.11 0.88 -17.43
N LEU A 288 9.96 0.21 -17.44
CA LEU A 288 9.68 -0.92 -16.56
C LEU A 288 10.75 -2.02 -16.75
N ARG A 289 11.03 -2.43 -17.99
CA ARG A 289 12.06 -3.45 -18.32
C ARG A 289 13.45 -3.04 -17.87
N HIS A 290 13.80 -1.77 -18.03
CA HIS A 290 15.10 -1.27 -17.58
C HIS A 290 15.22 -1.34 -16.05
N VAL A 291 14.18 -0.88 -15.33
CA VAL A 291 14.15 -0.94 -13.87
C VAL A 291 14.20 -2.39 -13.38
N GLU A 292 13.44 -3.30 -13.99
CA GLU A 292 13.53 -4.74 -13.72
C GLU A 292 14.96 -5.28 -13.84
N SER A 293 15.70 -4.87 -14.87
CA SER A 293 17.08 -5.32 -15.07
C SER A 293 18.04 -4.91 -13.95
N LEU A 294 17.67 -3.89 -13.18
CA LEU A 294 18.42 -3.38 -12.03
C LEU A 294 17.85 -3.85 -10.68
N LEU A 295 16.66 -4.43 -10.70
CA LEU A 295 15.92 -4.80 -9.50
C LEU A 295 16.48 -6.09 -8.87
N ARG A 296 17.18 -5.92 -7.75
CA ARG A 296 17.83 -7.01 -7.00
C ARG A 296 18.12 -6.56 -5.56
N PRO A 297 18.45 -7.49 -4.64
CA PRO A 297 18.97 -7.10 -3.33
C PRO A 297 20.17 -6.16 -3.45
N GLY A 298 20.20 -5.13 -2.62
CA GLY A 298 21.24 -4.10 -2.63
C GLY A 298 21.01 -2.95 -3.61
N ALA A 299 20.01 -3.01 -4.50
CA ALA A 299 19.63 -1.87 -5.31
C ALA A 299 19.10 -0.72 -4.44
N SER A 300 19.38 0.53 -4.84
CA SER A 300 18.87 1.72 -4.16
C SER A 300 17.56 2.18 -4.82
N PRO A 301 16.47 2.36 -4.04
CA PRO A 301 15.20 2.86 -4.57
C PRO A 301 15.34 4.20 -5.32
N GLU A 302 16.12 5.15 -4.77
CA GLU A 302 16.34 6.44 -5.45
C GLU A 302 17.11 6.31 -6.76
N SER A 303 18.03 5.34 -6.87
CA SER A 303 18.74 5.07 -8.12
C SER A 303 17.83 4.51 -9.20
N LEU A 304 16.89 3.62 -8.85
CA LEU A 304 15.89 3.10 -9.77
C LEU A 304 14.97 4.23 -10.29
N TYR A 305 14.57 5.13 -9.42
CA TYR A 305 13.80 6.32 -9.81
C TYR A 305 14.59 7.25 -10.72
N ALA A 306 15.87 7.52 -10.42
CA ALA A 306 16.74 8.35 -11.25
C ALA A 306 16.90 7.80 -12.68
N GLU A 307 17.04 6.48 -12.83
CA GLU A 307 17.10 5.82 -14.14
C GLU A 307 15.79 5.96 -14.92
N ALA A 308 14.64 5.85 -14.26
CA ALA A 308 13.34 6.07 -14.90
C ALA A 308 13.19 7.51 -15.42
N LEU A 309 13.58 8.50 -14.61
CA LEU A 309 13.59 9.92 -15.02
C LEU A 309 14.50 10.15 -16.23
N ARG A 310 15.71 9.57 -16.22
CA ARG A 310 16.65 9.67 -17.34
C ARG A 310 16.05 9.12 -18.65
N LEU A 311 15.42 7.96 -18.59
CA LEU A 311 14.80 7.35 -19.78
C LEU A 311 13.59 8.13 -20.30
N ALA A 312 12.80 8.72 -19.40
CA ALA A 312 11.68 9.59 -19.79
C ALA A 312 12.17 10.87 -20.49
N ASP A 313 13.29 11.47 -19.99
CA ASP A 313 13.93 12.63 -20.59
C ASP A 313 14.55 12.31 -21.96
N GLU A 314 15.28 11.22 -22.07
CA GLU A 314 15.84 10.75 -23.36
C GLU A 314 14.76 10.48 -24.43
N ALA A 315 13.55 10.08 -23.99
CA ALA A 315 12.42 9.92 -24.89
C ALA A 315 11.74 11.23 -25.27
N GLY A 316 12.12 12.36 -24.64
CA GLY A 316 11.47 13.67 -24.79
C GLY A 316 10.08 13.73 -24.14
N LEU A 317 9.82 12.90 -23.14
CA LEU A 317 8.52 12.76 -22.45
C LEU A 317 8.57 13.16 -20.97
N ALA A 318 9.65 13.79 -20.49
CA ALA A 318 9.82 14.14 -19.08
C ALA A 318 8.66 14.99 -18.52
N ALA A 319 8.08 15.90 -19.34
CA ALA A 319 6.97 16.75 -18.92
C ALA A 319 5.65 15.98 -18.66
N HIS A 320 5.56 14.75 -19.18
CA HIS A 320 4.36 13.89 -19.09
C HIS A 320 4.56 12.72 -18.13
N PHE A 321 5.79 12.53 -17.61
CA PHE A 321 6.13 11.36 -16.81
C PHE A 321 5.64 11.48 -15.37
N MET A 322 4.89 10.48 -14.92
CA MET A 322 4.30 10.40 -13.57
C MET A 322 3.42 11.62 -13.22
N GLY A 323 2.52 11.99 -14.14
CA GLY A 323 1.68 13.18 -14.05
C GLY A 323 2.08 14.24 -15.07
N PHE A 324 1.52 15.44 -14.96
CA PHE A 324 1.81 16.55 -15.88
C PHE A 324 1.93 17.90 -15.13
N GLY A 325 2.98 18.66 -15.43
CA GLY A 325 3.19 19.99 -14.87
C GLY A 325 3.35 19.99 -13.35
N GLU A 326 2.50 20.74 -12.64
CA GLU A 326 2.53 20.84 -11.17
C GLU A 326 2.00 19.59 -10.47
N ASP A 327 1.23 18.76 -11.19
CA ASP A 327 0.62 17.52 -10.70
C ASP A 327 1.52 16.29 -10.92
N GLN A 328 2.78 16.47 -11.32
CA GLN A 328 3.73 15.36 -11.39
C GLN A 328 4.10 14.87 -10.00
N VAL A 329 3.89 13.57 -9.73
CA VAL A 329 4.36 12.92 -8.52
C VAL A 329 5.85 12.60 -8.60
N ARG A 330 6.53 12.54 -7.45
CA ARG A 330 7.99 12.46 -7.37
C ARG A 330 8.49 11.08 -6.94
N PHE A 331 7.85 10.05 -7.45
CA PHE A 331 8.22 8.66 -7.24
C PHE A 331 7.93 7.84 -8.51
N LEU A 332 8.45 6.62 -8.59
CA LEU A 332 8.21 5.65 -9.66
C LEU A 332 7.35 4.48 -9.19
N GLY A 333 7.24 4.29 -7.89
CA GLY A 333 6.58 3.16 -7.27
C GLY A 333 6.79 3.14 -5.77
N HIS A 334 6.17 2.21 -5.11
CA HIS A 334 6.10 2.14 -3.65
C HIS A 334 6.12 0.69 -3.15
N GLY A 335 6.45 0.53 -1.88
CA GLY A 335 6.23 -0.74 -1.17
C GLY A 335 4.73 -1.02 -1.06
N ILE A 336 4.36 -2.27 -0.95
CA ILE A 336 2.97 -2.69 -0.84
C ILE A 336 2.82 -3.85 0.15
N GLY A 337 1.70 -3.92 0.86
CA GLY A 337 1.43 -4.97 1.83
C GLY A 337 0.03 -4.86 2.44
N LEU A 338 -0.07 -4.59 3.73
CA LEU A 338 -1.34 -4.33 4.41
C LEU A 338 -1.93 -2.94 4.11
N GLU A 339 -1.07 -2.02 3.70
CA GLU A 339 -1.42 -0.71 3.15
C GLU A 339 -0.92 -0.66 1.70
N ILE A 340 -1.60 0.10 0.83
CA ILE A 340 -1.21 0.16 -0.57
C ILE A 340 0.13 0.86 -0.73
N ASP A 341 0.38 1.92 0.05
CA ASP A 341 1.62 2.68 0.06
C ASP A 341 2.45 2.34 1.30
N GLU A 342 3.35 1.40 1.16
CA GLU A 342 4.33 1.06 2.19
C GLU A 342 5.75 1.52 1.81
N TRP A 343 6.72 1.31 2.67
CA TRP A 343 8.13 1.51 2.38
C TRP A 343 8.75 0.29 1.71
N PRO A 344 9.84 0.49 0.95
CA PRO A 344 10.40 1.78 0.52
C PRO A 344 9.59 2.43 -0.60
N VAL A 345 9.74 3.75 -0.79
CA VAL A 345 9.25 4.45 -1.99
C VAL A 345 10.40 4.58 -2.98
N LEU A 346 10.16 4.34 -4.26
CA LEU A 346 11.14 4.55 -5.33
C LEU A 346 11.20 6.05 -5.65
N ALA A 347 11.86 6.80 -4.78
CA ALA A 347 11.92 8.26 -4.80
C ALA A 347 13.26 8.75 -4.25
N ARG A 348 13.54 10.05 -4.42
CA ARG A 348 14.71 10.69 -3.78
C ARG A 348 14.61 10.59 -2.27
N GLY A 349 15.75 10.33 -1.61
CA GLY A 349 15.86 10.20 -0.16
C GLY A 349 15.63 8.78 0.36
N PHE A 350 15.28 7.82 -0.48
CA PHE A 350 15.23 6.40 -0.16
C PHE A 350 16.49 5.70 -0.70
N ALA A 351 17.60 5.91 0.03
CA ALA A 351 18.91 5.38 -0.37
C ALA A 351 19.23 4.01 0.22
N ASP A 352 18.51 3.58 1.26
CA ASP A 352 18.73 2.28 1.92
C ASP A 352 18.57 1.14 0.91
N PRO A 353 19.53 0.19 0.88
CA PRO A 353 19.47 -0.93 -0.05
C PRO A 353 18.20 -1.78 0.13
N ILE A 354 17.57 -2.17 -0.97
CA ILE A 354 16.43 -3.09 -0.97
C ILE A 354 16.87 -4.46 -0.44
N GLU A 355 16.11 -5.00 0.51
CA GLU A 355 16.34 -6.31 1.10
C GLU A 355 15.49 -7.41 0.43
N PRO A 356 15.92 -8.69 0.47
CA PRO A 356 15.04 -9.81 0.12
C PRO A 356 13.76 -9.80 0.97
N GLY A 357 12.62 -10.10 0.35
CA GLY A 357 11.29 -10.04 0.99
C GLY A 357 10.60 -8.68 0.86
N VAL A 358 11.27 -7.64 0.40
CA VAL A 358 10.60 -6.37 0.03
C VAL A 358 9.67 -6.63 -1.16
N VAL A 359 8.46 -6.07 -1.09
CA VAL A 359 7.48 -6.11 -2.20
C VAL A 359 7.23 -4.70 -2.68
N LEU A 360 7.31 -4.49 -4.00
CA LEU A 360 7.26 -3.19 -4.67
C LEU A 360 6.24 -3.21 -5.81
N ALA A 361 5.39 -2.20 -5.89
CA ALA A 361 4.67 -1.81 -7.09
C ALA A 361 5.51 -0.79 -7.88
N ILE A 362 5.67 -0.98 -9.19
CA ILE A 362 6.48 -0.14 -10.09
C ILE A 362 5.61 0.25 -11.28
N GLU A 363 5.36 1.55 -11.48
CA GLU A 363 4.21 2.06 -12.21
C GLU A 363 4.52 3.20 -13.22
N PRO A 364 5.47 3.07 -14.14
CA PRO A 364 5.75 4.13 -15.09
C PRO A 364 4.51 4.48 -15.94
N LYS A 365 4.02 5.70 -15.80
CA LYS A 365 2.84 6.24 -16.48
C LYS A 365 3.16 7.58 -17.14
N PHE A 366 2.46 7.90 -18.25
CA PHE A 366 2.55 9.17 -18.95
C PHE A 366 1.17 9.81 -19.09
N THR A 367 1.05 11.04 -18.64
CA THR A 367 -0.21 11.81 -18.63
C THR A 367 -0.22 12.89 -19.69
N PHE A 368 -1.24 12.86 -20.54
CA PHE A 368 -1.46 13.82 -21.62
C PHE A 368 -2.77 14.57 -21.37
N PRO A 369 -2.74 15.82 -20.87
CA PRO A 369 -3.93 16.60 -20.62
C PRO A 369 -4.86 16.67 -21.85
N GLY A 370 -6.16 16.44 -21.61
CA GLY A 370 -7.18 16.41 -22.66
C GLY A 370 -7.17 15.15 -23.55
N ARG A 371 -6.27 14.20 -23.33
CA ARG A 371 -6.13 12.98 -24.17
C ARG A 371 -6.14 11.68 -23.36
N GLY A 372 -5.53 11.67 -22.18
CA GLY A 372 -5.56 10.52 -21.29
C GLY A 372 -4.22 10.15 -20.68
N VAL A 373 -4.18 8.96 -20.09
CA VAL A 373 -3.01 8.38 -19.45
C VAL A 373 -2.71 7.02 -20.07
N VAL A 374 -1.43 6.75 -20.32
CA VAL A 374 -0.93 5.44 -20.74
C VAL A 374 0.18 4.99 -19.81
N GLY A 375 0.23 3.71 -19.52
CA GLY A 375 1.29 3.15 -18.68
C GLY A 375 1.06 1.68 -18.38
N ILE A 376 1.95 1.16 -17.53
CA ILE A 376 1.94 -0.22 -17.08
C ILE A 376 2.44 -0.26 -15.65
N GLU A 377 1.95 -1.20 -14.86
CA GLU A 377 2.39 -1.42 -13.50
C GLU A 377 2.40 -2.90 -13.16
N ASN A 378 3.42 -3.29 -12.43
CA ASN A 378 3.52 -4.61 -11.83
C ASN A 378 4.01 -4.54 -10.39
N THR A 379 3.58 -5.51 -9.61
CA THR A 379 4.10 -5.77 -8.26
C THR A 379 5.14 -6.88 -8.30
N TYR A 380 6.24 -6.67 -7.60
CA TYR A 380 7.40 -7.57 -7.53
C TYR A 380 7.75 -7.92 -6.09
N ALA A 381 8.12 -9.17 -5.85
CA ALA A 381 8.78 -9.58 -4.62
C ALA A 381 10.29 -9.75 -4.86
N ILE A 382 11.11 -9.13 -4.02
CA ILE A 382 12.57 -9.26 -4.09
C ILE A 382 12.97 -10.61 -3.50
N THR A 383 13.72 -11.40 -4.27
CA THR A 383 14.27 -12.70 -3.88
C THR A 383 15.73 -12.57 -3.42
N ALA A 384 16.35 -13.65 -3.03
CA ALA A 384 17.77 -13.65 -2.60
C ALA A 384 18.74 -13.25 -3.73
N ASP A 385 18.36 -13.48 -4.99
CA ASP A 385 19.21 -13.35 -6.18
C ASP A 385 18.63 -12.45 -7.28
N GLY A 386 17.46 -11.83 -7.06
CA GLY A 386 16.79 -10.98 -8.03
C GLY A 386 15.38 -10.58 -7.58
N PHE A 387 14.41 -10.85 -8.42
CA PHE A 387 13.00 -10.58 -8.11
C PHE A 387 12.08 -11.64 -8.74
N ARG A 388 10.83 -11.66 -8.29
CA ARG A 388 9.74 -12.44 -8.87
C ARG A 388 8.54 -11.52 -9.08
N THR A 389 7.97 -11.51 -10.28
CA THR A 389 6.74 -10.79 -10.59
C THR A 389 5.56 -11.48 -9.89
N LEU A 390 4.77 -10.73 -9.12
CA LEU A 390 3.56 -11.21 -8.46
C LEU A 390 2.30 -10.94 -9.29
N THR A 391 2.29 -9.85 -10.08
CA THR A 391 1.20 -9.53 -10.99
C THR A 391 0.96 -10.65 -11.98
N ALA A 392 -0.27 -11.17 -12.02
CA ALA A 392 -0.63 -12.33 -12.86
C ALA A 392 -1.18 -11.95 -14.23
N SER A 393 -1.58 -10.70 -14.44
CA SER A 393 -2.15 -10.22 -15.71
C SER A 393 -1.11 -10.11 -16.80
N PRO A 394 -1.38 -10.55 -18.05
CA PRO A 394 -0.46 -10.39 -19.18
C PRO A 394 -0.07 -8.93 -19.41
N GLU A 395 1.22 -8.72 -19.72
CA GLU A 395 1.80 -7.42 -19.96
C GLU A 395 1.70 -7.04 -21.44
N ARG A 396 0.65 -6.35 -21.79
CA ARG A 396 0.42 -5.88 -23.17
C ARG A 396 -0.54 -4.70 -23.19
N LEU A 397 -0.49 -3.90 -24.24
CA LEU A 397 -1.59 -3.02 -24.62
C LEU A 397 -2.78 -3.88 -25.10
N TYR A 398 -3.95 -3.74 -24.46
CA TYR A 398 -5.15 -4.49 -24.82
C TYR A 398 -5.92 -3.75 -25.92
N ARG A 399 -5.84 -4.22 -27.15
CA ARG A 399 -6.66 -3.72 -28.25
C ARG A 399 -7.97 -4.48 -28.29
N LEU A 400 -9.06 -3.77 -28.06
CA LEU A 400 -10.41 -4.30 -28.02
C LEU A 400 -11.11 -4.08 -29.37
N PRO A 401 -11.98 -4.99 -29.80
CA PRO A 401 -12.64 -4.86 -31.08
C PRO A 401 -13.58 -3.65 -31.11
N ILE A 402 -13.63 -2.96 -32.26
CA ILE A 402 -14.71 -2.02 -32.57
C ILE A 402 -15.93 -2.87 -32.96
N HIS A 403 -16.95 -2.85 -32.11
CA HIS A 403 -18.20 -3.49 -32.43
C HIS A 403 -19.06 -2.54 -33.27
N PRO A 404 -19.66 -3.03 -34.38
CA PRO A 404 -20.53 -2.19 -35.23
C PRO A 404 -21.84 -1.80 -34.54
#